data_f5160e9b502170bf7e078cc0dae7dd1a
#
_entry.id   f5160e9b502170bf7e078cc0dae7dd1a
#
_cell.length_a   1.000
_cell.length_b   1.000
_cell.length_c   1.000
_cell.angle_alpha   90.00
_cell.angle_beta   90.00
_cell.angle_gamma   90.00
#
_symmetry.space_group_name_H-M   'P 1'
#
loop_
_entity.id
_entity.type
_entity.pdbx_description
1 polymer ?
#
loop_
_entity_poly.entity_id
_entity_poly.type
_entity_poly.pdbx_seq_one_letter_code
_entity_poly.pdbx_strand_id
1 'polypeptide(L)'
;MTLPAPPAAATAAASTIAAPAGTGPLDWALALLALAVLLALGTGLGRVLGSRSWGVPEALIAGALGLLLAPAGPLPLLPQAVIAVWEQLPLILLTLVFGTLLLGKPLPQAAQLWRPLSAQLLLALTLAFGQYLVAALVVLALSSRLGGLHPLLACLIEVAYEGGHGSAAAMGPTYARLGFPGGEALGLAMATVGLLSSTLVGGVVVVLARRFGWLAAAAPAPTGGEAATAGA
;
A
#
# COMPACT_ATOMS: atom_id res chain seq x y z
N MET A 1 23.19 38.43 2.08
CA MET A 1 23.37 36.98 2.12
C MET A 1 21.96 36.37 2.02
N THR A 2 21.47 36.12 0.79
CA THR A 2 20.15 35.60 0.50
C THR A 2 20.19 34.10 0.68
N LEU A 3 19.35 33.58 1.57
CA LEU A 3 19.15 32.13 1.73
C LEU A 3 18.74 31.52 0.40
N PRO A 4 19.34 30.40 -0.02
CA PRO A 4 18.90 29.69 -1.21
C PRO A 4 17.44 29.24 -1.06
N ALA A 5 16.66 29.35 -2.13
CA ALA A 5 15.27 28.87 -2.16
C ALA A 5 15.22 27.39 -1.76
N PRO A 6 14.21 26.96 -1.01
CA PRO A 6 14.07 25.56 -0.61
C PRO A 6 13.99 24.69 -1.86
N PRO A 7 14.57 23.48 -1.83
CA PRO A 7 14.55 22.59 -3.00
C PRO A 7 13.10 22.25 -3.40
N ALA A 8 12.85 22.24 -4.69
CA ALA A 8 11.52 22.00 -5.29
C ALA A 8 10.78 20.77 -4.74
N ALA A 9 11.50 19.79 -4.21
CA ALA A 9 10.95 18.61 -3.55
C ALA A 9 10.19 18.93 -2.25
N ALA A 10 10.62 19.95 -1.48
CA ALA A 10 9.93 20.35 -0.25
C ALA A 10 8.60 21.09 -0.56
N THR A 11 8.57 21.82 -1.68
CA THR A 11 7.36 22.51 -2.14
C THR A 11 6.35 21.52 -2.72
N ALA A 12 6.81 20.47 -3.41
CA ALA A 12 5.96 19.41 -3.94
C ALA A 12 5.32 18.56 -2.82
N ALA A 13 6.05 18.27 -1.74
CA ALA A 13 5.50 17.53 -0.60
C ALA A 13 4.42 18.34 0.16
N ALA A 14 4.56 19.65 0.24
CA ALA A 14 3.57 20.52 0.88
C ALA A 14 2.29 20.68 0.05
N SER A 15 2.37 20.57 -1.29
CA SER A 15 1.20 20.66 -2.16
C SER A 15 0.34 19.39 -2.21
N THR A 16 0.87 18.27 -1.71
CA THR A 16 0.19 16.96 -1.77
C THR A 16 -0.91 16.79 -0.70
N ILE A 17 -0.95 17.68 0.30
CA ILE A 17 -1.97 17.64 1.38
C ILE A 17 -3.09 18.68 1.15
N ALA A 18 -2.97 19.52 0.13
CA ALA A 18 -4.03 20.46 -0.21
C ALA A 18 -5.27 19.72 -0.74
N ALA A 19 -6.46 20.08 -0.25
CA ALA A 19 -7.70 19.54 -0.81
C ALA A 19 -7.72 19.70 -2.33
N PRO A 20 -8.20 18.70 -3.10
CA PRO A 20 -8.22 18.80 -4.56
C PRO A 20 -8.93 20.07 -4.96
N ALA A 21 -8.32 20.83 -5.86
CA ALA A 21 -8.90 22.09 -6.34
C ALA A 21 -10.30 21.81 -6.89
N GLY A 22 -11.31 22.42 -6.28
CA GLY A 22 -12.71 22.29 -6.69
C GLY A 22 -13.57 21.30 -5.90
N THR A 23 -13.03 20.58 -4.88
CA THR A 23 -13.87 19.71 -4.02
C THR A 23 -14.39 20.46 -2.81
N GLY A 24 -15.72 20.41 -2.61
CA GLY A 24 -16.41 21.02 -1.46
C GLY A 24 -16.64 20.00 -0.32
N PRO A 25 -17.13 20.48 0.84
CA PRO A 25 -17.43 19.58 1.96
C PRO A 25 -18.50 18.53 1.63
N LEU A 26 -19.38 18.81 0.67
CA LEU A 26 -20.36 17.84 0.18
C LEU A 26 -19.69 16.69 -0.57
N ASP A 27 -18.67 16.95 -1.39
CA ASP A 27 -17.94 15.93 -2.13
C ASP A 27 -17.21 14.99 -1.18
N TRP A 28 -16.63 15.53 -0.10
CA TRP A 28 -16.02 14.74 0.97
C TRP A 28 -17.05 13.85 1.68
N ALA A 29 -18.21 14.39 2.01
CA ALA A 29 -19.27 13.63 2.65
C ALA A 29 -19.78 12.49 1.73
N LEU A 30 -19.99 12.78 0.45
CA LEU A 30 -20.38 11.78 -0.56
C LEU A 30 -19.30 10.73 -0.77
N ALA A 31 -18.05 11.12 -0.82
CA ALA A 31 -16.92 10.20 -0.98
C ALA A 31 -16.79 9.21 0.20
N LEU A 32 -16.92 9.72 1.44
CA LEU A 32 -16.88 8.89 2.64
C LEU A 32 -18.11 7.98 2.73
N LEU A 33 -19.30 8.48 2.37
CA LEU A 33 -20.52 7.67 2.33
C LEU A 33 -20.40 6.56 1.28
N ALA A 34 -19.96 6.88 0.07
CA ALA A 34 -19.74 5.90 -1.00
C ALA A 34 -18.71 4.84 -0.59
N LEU A 35 -17.63 5.24 0.07
CA LEU A 35 -16.63 4.32 0.61
C LEU A 35 -17.24 3.39 1.66
N ALA A 36 -18.02 3.94 2.60
CA ALA A 36 -18.69 3.14 3.64
C ALA A 36 -19.67 2.13 3.05
N VAL A 37 -20.46 2.55 2.06
CA VAL A 37 -21.41 1.66 1.35
C VAL A 37 -20.67 0.56 0.62
N LEU A 38 -19.59 0.89 -0.12
CA LEU A 38 -18.79 -0.12 -0.83
C LEU A 38 -18.11 -1.11 0.12
N LEU A 39 -17.60 -0.64 1.25
CA LEU A 39 -17.04 -1.51 2.28
C LEU A 39 -18.10 -2.44 2.88
N ALA A 40 -19.29 -1.91 3.15
CA ALA A 40 -20.41 -2.72 3.65
C ALA A 40 -20.86 -3.78 2.63
N LEU A 41 -20.97 -3.41 1.35
CA LEU A 41 -21.29 -4.33 0.26
C LEU A 41 -20.19 -5.38 0.06
N GLY A 42 -18.91 -4.94 0.05
CA GLY A 42 -17.77 -5.84 -0.07
C GLY A 42 -17.68 -6.82 1.09
N THR A 43 -17.95 -6.37 2.31
CA THR A 43 -18.01 -7.22 3.51
C THR A 43 -19.19 -8.21 3.43
N GLY A 44 -20.36 -7.75 3.04
CA GLY A 44 -21.54 -8.59 2.86
C GLY A 44 -21.31 -9.66 1.80
N LEU A 45 -20.83 -9.27 0.62
CA LEU A 45 -20.53 -10.18 -0.47
C LEU A 45 -19.39 -11.14 -0.10
N GLY A 46 -18.35 -10.67 0.57
CA GLY A 46 -17.24 -11.49 1.05
C GLY A 46 -17.69 -12.59 2.02
N ARG A 47 -18.65 -12.28 2.89
CA ARG A 47 -19.24 -13.29 3.80
C ARG A 47 -20.03 -14.34 3.03
N VAL A 48 -20.86 -13.93 2.07
CA VAL A 48 -21.64 -14.84 1.24
C VAL A 48 -20.73 -15.74 0.40
N LEU A 49 -19.67 -15.19 -0.18
CA LEU A 49 -18.71 -15.93 -1.00
C LEU A 49 -17.73 -16.77 -0.17
N GLY A 50 -17.71 -16.62 1.15
CA GLY A 50 -16.74 -17.30 2.00
C GLY A 50 -15.30 -16.85 1.74
N SER A 51 -15.08 -15.59 1.34
CA SER A 51 -13.77 -15.05 0.91
C SER A 51 -12.66 -15.27 1.92
N ARG A 52 -12.98 -15.30 3.21
CA ARG A 52 -12.03 -15.58 4.30
C ARG A 52 -11.43 -16.98 4.22
N SER A 53 -12.17 -17.98 3.73
CA SER A 53 -11.63 -19.34 3.55
C SER A 53 -10.61 -19.43 2.43
N TRP A 54 -10.70 -18.50 1.48
CA TRP A 54 -9.79 -18.38 0.33
C TRP A 54 -8.65 -17.37 0.57
N GLY A 55 -8.60 -16.76 1.76
CA GLY A 55 -7.60 -15.76 2.08
C GLY A 55 -7.77 -14.42 1.37
N VAL A 56 -8.91 -14.16 0.74
CA VAL A 56 -9.21 -12.91 0.03
C VAL A 56 -9.80 -11.89 1.00
N PRO A 57 -9.15 -10.74 1.23
CA PRO A 57 -9.68 -9.68 2.09
C PRO A 57 -10.97 -9.10 1.51
N GLU A 58 -11.94 -8.85 2.38
CA GLU A 58 -13.22 -8.23 2.02
C GLU A 58 -13.03 -6.84 1.39
N ALA A 59 -11.98 -6.10 1.81
CA ALA A 59 -11.62 -4.82 1.23
C ALA A 59 -11.24 -4.90 -0.26
N LEU A 60 -10.66 -6.02 -0.72
CA LEU A 60 -10.35 -6.23 -2.13
C LEU A 60 -11.64 -6.36 -2.97
N ILE A 61 -12.66 -7.03 -2.43
CA ILE A 61 -13.97 -7.13 -3.05
C ILE A 61 -14.63 -5.75 -3.14
N ALA A 62 -14.56 -4.96 -2.06
CA ALA A 62 -15.05 -3.59 -2.07
C ALA A 62 -14.32 -2.71 -3.10
N GLY A 63 -13.00 -2.86 -3.21
CA GLY A 63 -12.19 -2.16 -4.22
C GLY A 63 -12.55 -2.55 -5.64
N ALA A 64 -12.78 -3.85 -5.90
CA ALA A 64 -13.23 -4.33 -7.21
C ALA A 64 -14.62 -3.75 -7.58
N LEU A 65 -15.55 -3.69 -6.63
CA LEU A 65 -16.84 -3.02 -6.82
C LEU A 65 -16.66 -1.53 -7.12
N GLY A 66 -15.75 -0.85 -6.40
CA GLY A 66 -15.41 0.56 -6.65
C GLY A 66 -14.88 0.79 -8.07
N LEU A 67 -14.01 -0.10 -8.58
CA LEU A 67 -13.50 -0.03 -9.95
C LEU A 67 -14.61 -0.26 -10.99
N LEU A 68 -15.54 -1.17 -10.74
CA LEU A 68 -16.68 -1.39 -11.64
C LEU A 68 -17.61 -0.17 -11.71
N LEU A 69 -17.73 0.58 -10.59
CA LEU A 69 -18.60 1.75 -10.48
C LEU A 69 -17.87 3.07 -10.80
N ALA A 70 -16.55 3.03 -11.01
CA ALA A 70 -15.73 4.20 -11.34
C ALA A 70 -16.15 4.83 -12.68
N PRO A 71 -15.88 6.12 -12.93
CA PRO A 71 -16.24 6.79 -14.19
C PRO A 71 -15.67 6.12 -15.44
N ALA A 72 -14.51 5.47 -15.34
CA ALA A 72 -13.90 4.69 -16.41
C ALA A 72 -14.32 3.20 -16.39
N GLY A 73 -15.15 2.80 -15.44
CA GLY A 73 -15.64 1.44 -15.30
C GLY A 73 -16.85 1.12 -16.20
N PRO A 74 -17.29 -0.15 -16.23
CA PRO A 74 -18.43 -0.58 -17.03
C PRO A 74 -19.78 -0.02 -16.56
N LEU A 75 -19.88 0.40 -15.30
CA LEU A 75 -21.08 0.97 -14.69
C LEU A 75 -20.73 2.31 -14.01
N PRO A 76 -20.60 3.41 -14.75
CA PRO A 76 -20.11 4.69 -14.22
C PRO A 76 -21.16 5.38 -13.32
N LEU A 77 -21.28 4.93 -12.07
CA LEU A 77 -22.19 5.48 -11.07
C LEU A 77 -21.52 6.48 -10.12
N LEU A 78 -20.19 6.40 -9.97
CA LEU A 78 -19.44 7.28 -9.08
C LEU A 78 -19.06 8.59 -9.81
N PRO A 79 -19.35 9.76 -9.22
CA PRO A 79 -18.90 11.03 -9.77
C PRO A 79 -17.37 11.17 -9.73
N GLN A 80 -16.79 11.91 -10.68
CA GLN A 80 -15.35 12.19 -10.72
C GLN A 80 -14.87 12.90 -9.45
N ALA A 81 -15.70 13.75 -8.83
CA ALA A 81 -15.38 14.42 -7.57
C ALA A 81 -15.12 13.43 -6.42
N VAL A 82 -15.86 12.32 -6.37
CA VAL A 82 -15.64 11.24 -5.38
C VAL A 82 -14.27 10.59 -5.59
N ILE A 83 -13.90 10.32 -6.83
CA ILE A 83 -12.60 9.73 -7.16
C ILE A 83 -11.46 10.68 -6.78
N ALA A 84 -11.60 11.97 -7.08
CA ALA A 84 -10.59 12.97 -6.71
C ALA A 84 -10.35 13.06 -5.19
N VAL A 85 -11.38 12.87 -4.38
CA VAL A 85 -11.25 12.75 -2.92
C VAL A 85 -10.56 11.43 -2.55
N TRP A 86 -10.94 10.32 -3.16
CA TRP A 86 -10.36 9.01 -2.84
C TRP A 86 -8.88 8.90 -3.19
N GLU A 87 -8.40 9.59 -4.21
CA GLU A 87 -6.97 9.66 -4.54
C GLU A 87 -6.12 10.21 -3.39
N GLN A 88 -6.69 11.07 -2.53
CA GLN A 88 -5.99 11.67 -1.40
C GLN A 88 -6.18 10.89 -0.08
N LEU A 89 -7.26 10.14 0.07
CA LEU A 89 -7.55 9.40 1.29
C LEU A 89 -6.42 8.48 1.75
N PRO A 90 -5.73 7.71 0.89
CA PRO A 90 -4.67 6.83 1.32
C PRO A 90 -3.54 7.57 2.03
N LEU A 91 -3.12 8.74 1.52
CA LEU A 91 -2.06 9.54 2.13
C LEU A 91 -2.51 10.11 3.48
N ILE A 92 -3.73 10.65 3.55
CA ILE A 92 -4.29 11.22 4.78
C ILE A 92 -4.43 10.13 5.85
N LEU A 93 -5.02 8.99 5.50
CA LEU A 93 -5.22 7.87 6.43
C LEU A 93 -3.89 7.26 6.88
N LEU A 94 -2.93 7.13 5.98
CA LEU A 94 -1.60 6.63 6.30
C LEU A 94 -0.90 7.57 7.30
N THR A 95 -0.94 8.87 7.05
CA THR A 95 -0.38 9.89 7.94
C THR A 95 -1.05 9.83 9.33
N LEU A 96 -2.38 9.68 9.37
CA LEU A 96 -3.11 9.54 10.62
C LEU A 96 -2.70 8.27 11.38
N VAL A 97 -2.62 7.13 10.68
CA VAL A 97 -2.22 5.85 11.28
C VAL A 97 -0.82 5.94 11.87
N PHE A 98 0.17 6.42 11.11
CA PHE A 98 1.52 6.54 11.62
C PHE A 98 1.65 7.60 12.71
N GLY A 99 0.94 8.72 12.60
CA GLY A 99 0.93 9.77 13.62
C GLY A 99 0.33 9.31 14.94
N THR A 100 -0.63 8.40 14.92
CA THR A 100 -1.31 7.90 16.13
C THR A 100 -0.76 6.58 16.64
N LEU A 101 0.08 5.88 15.89
CA LEU A 101 0.53 4.51 16.16
C LEU A 101 1.18 4.35 17.54
N LEU A 102 1.94 5.35 17.97
CA LEU A 102 2.67 5.35 19.24
C LEU A 102 1.96 6.12 20.35
N LEU A 103 0.84 6.80 20.07
CA LEU A 103 0.11 7.57 21.07
C LEU A 103 -0.45 6.65 22.16
N GLY A 104 -0.16 6.99 23.41
CA GLY A 104 -0.64 6.25 24.57
C GLY A 104 0.02 4.88 24.80
N LYS A 105 1.01 4.49 24.00
CA LYS A 105 1.74 3.23 24.22
C LYS A 105 3.02 3.50 25.02
N PRO A 106 3.28 2.75 26.11
CA PRO A 106 4.57 2.83 26.79
C PRO A 106 5.66 2.37 25.83
N LEU A 107 6.71 3.19 25.68
CA LEU A 107 7.87 2.81 24.88
C LEU A 107 8.63 1.68 25.58
N PRO A 108 8.77 0.51 24.95
CA PRO A 108 9.52 -0.58 25.53
C PRO A 108 11.01 -0.22 25.65
N GLN A 109 11.68 -0.80 26.63
CA GLN A 109 13.11 -0.57 26.81
C GLN A 109 13.91 -1.09 25.61
N ALA A 110 14.93 -0.33 25.17
CA ALA A 110 15.75 -0.67 24.01
C ALA A 110 16.34 -2.08 24.05
N ALA A 111 16.70 -2.57 25.24
CA ALA A 111 17.22 -3.91 25.45
C ALA A 111 16.20 -5.02 25.11
N GLN A 112 14.91 -4.77 25.29
CA GLN A 112 13.84 -5.73 24.97
C GLN A 112 13.48 -5.73 23.49
N LEU A 113 13.76 -4.61 22.78
CA LEU A 113 13.45 -4.44 21.36
C LEU A 113 14.50 -5.07 20.45
N TRP A 114 15.75 -5.23 20.94
CA TRP A 114 16.87 -5.58 20.07
C TRP A 114 16.66 -6.89 19.29
N ARG A 115 16.20 -7.94 19.94
CA ARG A 115 15.97 -9.25 19.28
C ARG A 115 14.88 -9.22 18.21
N PRO A 116 13.63 -8.78 18.53
CA PRO A 116 12.58 -8.76 17.52
C PRO A 116 12.88 -7.73 16.41
N LEU A 117 13.49 -6.59 16.77
CA LEU A 117 13.80 -5.54 15.79
C LEU A 117 14.91 -5.98 14.82
N SER A 118 15.96 -6.64 15.31
CA SER A 118 17.03 -7.14 14.44
C SER A 118 16.55 -8.22 13.49
N ALA A 119 15.67 -9.13 13.94
CA ALA A 119 15.09 -10.16 13.07
C ALA A 119 14.23 -9.52 11.96
N GLN A 120 13.38 -8.56 12.31
CA GLN A 120 12.57 -7.83 11.34
C GLN A 120 13.42 -6.98 10.38
N LEU A 121 14.45 -6.33 10.87
CA LEU A 121 15.38 -5.56 10.04
C LEU A 121 16.11 -6.46 9.04
N LEU A 122 16.65 -7.59 9.50
CA LEU A 122 17.31 -8.56 8.61
C LEU A 122 16.35 -9.11 7.56
N LEU A 123 15.11 -9.42 7.93
CA LEU A 123 14.11 -9.85 6.98
C LEU A 123 13.81 -8.77 5.94
N ALA A 124 13.57 -7.53 6.37
CA ALA A 124 13.29 -6.40 5.48
C ALA A 124 14.44 -6.13 4.51
N LEU A 125 15.70 -6.12 5.02
CA LEU A 125 16.90 -5.95 4.17
C LEU A 125 17.06 -7.10 3.19
N THR A 126 16.81 -8.35 3.62
CA THR A 126 16.89 -9.52 2.75
C THR A 126 15.85 -9.43 1.62
N LEU A 127 14.64 -9.01 1.94
CA LEU A 127 13.58 -8.83 0.94
C LEU A 127 13.93 -7.69 -0.02
N ALA A 128 14.32 -6.51 0.47
CA ALA A 128 14.65 -5.35 -0.34
C ALA A 128 15.81 -5.65 -1.30
N PHE A 129 16.96 -6.09 -0.77
CA PHE A 129 18.12 -6.44 -1.61
C PHE A 129 17.86 -7.64 -2.51
N GLY A 130 17.08 -8.63 -2.04
CA GLY A 130 16.65 -9.77 -2.83
C GLY A 130 15.82 -9.37 -4.05
N GLN A 131 14.92 -8.41 -3.90
CA GLN A 131 14.13 -7.88 -5.02
C GLN A 131 15.02 -7.21 -6.08
N TYR A 132 15.97 -6.35 -5.67
CA TYR A 132 16.94 -5.75 -6.59
C TYR A 132 17.77 -6.81 -7.33
N LEU A 133 18.28 -7.81 -6.60
CA LEU A 133 19.09 -8.88 -7.21
C LEU A 133 18.29 -9.69 -8.24
N VAL A 134 17.10 -10.15 -7.87
CA VAL A 134 16.23 -10.92 -8.78
C VAL A 134 15.84 -10.08 -9.98
N ALA A 135 15.45 -8.82 -9.78
CA ALA A 135 15.09 -7.91 -10.86
C ALA A 135 16.25 -7.65 -11.81
N ALA A 136 17.46 -7.43 -11.28
CA ALA A 136 18.65 -7.22 -12.09
C ALA A 136 18.99 -8.48 -12.93
N LEU A 137 18.90 -9.66 -12.34
CA LEU A 137 19.13 -10.92 -13.05
C LEU A 137 18.10 -11.15 -14.17
N VAL A 138 16.82 -10.84 -13.89
CA VAL A 138 15.75 -10.94 -14.90
C VAL A 138 15.99 -9.94 -16.03
N VAL A 139 16.29 -8.68 -15.72
CA VAL A 139 16.58 -7.64 -16.74
C VAL A 139 17.79 -8.05 -17.59
N LEU A 140 18.85 -8.53 -16.98
CA LEU A 140 20.04 -9.01 -17.71
C LEU A 140 19.71 -10.20 -18.62
N ALA A 141 18.99 -11.19 -18.11
CA ALA A 141 18.60 -12.38 -18.86
C ALA A 141 17.66 -12.07 -20.04
N LEU A 142 16.71 -11.14 -19.84
CA LEU A 142 15.76 -10.75 -20.88
C LEU A 142 16.34 -9.72 -21.86
N SER A 143 17.26 -8.89 -21.44
CA SER A 143 17.85 -7.84 -22.27
C SER A 143 18.49 -8.40 -23.54
N SER A 144 19.13 -9.56 -23.44
CA SER A 144 19.74 -10.26 -24.60
C SER A 144 18.70 -10.76 -25.62
N ARG A 145 17.47 -11.03 -25.18
CA ARG A 145 16.39 -11.58 -26.02
C ARG A 145 15.43 -10.52 -26.57
N LEU A 146 15.25 -9.43 -25.82
CA LEU A 146 14.26 -8.38 -26.14
C LEU A 146 14.86 -7.11 -26.75
N GLY A 147 16.13 -7.15 -27.15
CA GLY A 147 16.76 -6.03 -27.87
C GLY A 147 17.20 -4.87 -26.98
N GLY A 148 17.49 -5.14 -25.70
CA GLY A 148 17.99 -4.14 -24.74
C GLY A 148 16.89 -3.52 -23.89
N LEU A 149 16.73 -4.04 -22.67
CA LEU A 149 15.86 -3.46 -21.67
C LEU A 149 16.59 -2.32 -20.93
N HIS A 150 15.87 -1.29 -20.55
CA HIS A 150 16.46 -0.20 -19.79
C HIS A 150 16.91 -0.71 -18.40
N PRO A 151 18.16 -0.46 -17.96
CA PRO A 151 18.67 -1.00 -16.68
C PRO A 151 17.84 -0.60 -15.46
N LEU A 152 17.21 0.57 -15.48
CA LEU A 152 16.36 1.05 -14.38
C LEU A 152 15.09 0.22 -14.17
N LEU A 153 14.73 -0.67 -15.11
CA LEU A 153 13.67 -1.66 -14.86
C LEU A 153 13.96 -2.53 -13.64
N ALA A 154 15.24 -2.80 -13.35
CA ALA A 154 15.63 -3.56 -12.18
C ALA A 154 15.27 -2.87 -10.85
N CYS A 155 15.17 -1.54 -10.84
CA CYS A 155 14.78 -0.78 -9.64
C CYS A 155 13.27 -0.70 -9.45
N LEU A 156 12.49 -0.92 -10.53
CA LEU A 156 11.04 -0.74 -10.47
C LEU A 156 10.34 -1.76 -9.56
N ILE A 157 10.86 -2.99 -9.46
CA ILE A 157 10.22 -4.04 -8.66
C ILE A 157 10.20 -3.63 -7.19
N GLU A 158 11.33 -3.26 -6.62
CA GLU A 158 11.41 -2.85 -5.21
C GLU A 158 10.64 -1.54 -4.97
N VAL A 159 10.89 -0.51 -5.78
CA VAL A 159 10.22 0.79 -5.66
C VAL A 159 8.70 0.67 -5.76
N ALA A 160 8.19 -0.22 -6.61
CA ALA A 160 6.77 -0.38 -6.84
C ALA A 160 6.11 -1.37 -5.85
N TYR A 161 6.75 -2.51 -5.56
CA TYR A 161 6.14 -3.55 -4.71
C TYR A 161 6.25 -3.23 -3.23
N GLU A 162 7.41 -2.75 -2.78
CA GLU A 162 7.64 -2.40 -1.38
C GLU A 162 7.28 -0.93 -1.12
N GLY A 163 7.69 -0.02 -2.00
CA GLY A 163 7.39 1.39 -1.89
C GLY A 163 5.97 1.79 -2.33
N GLY A 164 5.33 1.01 -3.22
CA GLY A 164 3.98 1.21 -3.71
C GLY A 164 3.82 2.41 -4.65
N HIS A 165 2.56 2.82 -4.88
CA HIS A 165 2.21 3.88 -5.83
C HIS A 165 2.87 5.22 -5.50
N GLY A 166 2.97 5.57 -4.20
CA GLY A 166 3.59 6.81 -3.76
C GLY A 166 5.07 6.90 -4.14
N SER A 167 5.82 5.83 -3.91
CA SER A 167 7.24 5.77 -4.27
C SER A 167 7.44 5.73 -5.78
N ALA A 168 6.59 5.00 -6.51
CA ALA A 168 6.64 4.94 -7.97
C ALA A 168 6.42 6.32 -8.60
N ALA A 169 5.43 7.08 -8.12
CA ALA A 169 5.17 8.45 -8.56
C ALA A 169 6.31 9.41 -8.18
N ALA A 170 6.82 9.32 -6.93
CA ALA A 170 7.91 10.17 -6.46
C ALA A 170 9.22 9.98 -7.26
N MET A 171 9.46 8.77 -7.76
CA MET A 171 10.63 8.45 -8.58
C MET A 171 10.49 8.84 -10.05
N GLY A 172 9.28 9.18 -10.52
CA GLY A 172 8.99 9.54 -11.91
C GLY A 172 9.95 10.58 -12.50
N PRO A 173 10.12 11.76 -11.86
CA PRO A 173 11.07 12.78 -12.34
C PRO A 173 12.52 12.29 -12.40
N THR A 174 12.91 11.38 -11.49
CA THR A 174 14.27 10.80 -11.49
C THR A 174 14.45 9.84 -12.65
N TYR A 175 13.49 8.98 -12.91
CA TYR A 175 13.52 8.08 -14.07
C TYR A 175 13.59 8.86 -15.40
N ALA A 176 12.79 9.92 -15.55
CA ALA A 176 12.83 10.76 -16.73
C ALA A 176 14.21 11.39 -16.97
N ARG A 177 14.84 11.93 -15.89
CA ARG A 177 16.20 12.52 -15.96
C ARG A 177 17.28 11.50 -16.32
N LEU A 178 17.09 10.24 -15.95
CA LEU A 178 18.01 9.15 -16.24
C LEU A 178 17.72 8.46 -17.59
N GLY A 179 16.88 9.06 -18.45
CA GLY A 179 16.58 8.55 -19.77
C GLY A 179 15.50 7.47 -19.82
N PHE A 180 14.71 7.35 -18.77
CA PHE A 180 13.61 6.38 -18.69
C PHE A 180 12.26 7.06 -18.38
N PRO A 181 11.71 7.84 -19.34
CA PRO A 181 10.50 8.64 -19.14
C PRO A 181 9.23 7.80 -18.89
N GLY A 182 9.21 6.53 -19.35
CA GLY A 182 8.11 5.59 -19.07
C GLY A 182 8.16 4.93 -17.69
N GLY A 183 9.20 5.21 -16.89
CA GLY A 183 9.45 4.54 -15.60
C GLY A 183 8.35 4.80 -14.57
N GLU A 184 7.77 6.00 -14.55
CA GLU A 184 6.66 6.34 -13.64
C GLU A 184 5.40 5.51 -13.96
N ALA A 185 4.94 5.56 -15.20
CA ALA A 185 3.74 4.83 -15.61
C ALA A 185 3.88 3.32 -15.39
N LEU A 186 5.04 2.77 -15.72
CA LEU A 186 5.33 1.36 -15.51
C LEU A 186 5.43 1.03 -14.01
N GLY A 187 6.03 1.89 -13.20
CA GLY A 187 6.10 1.75 -11.76
C GLY A 187 4.71 1.74 -11.10
N LEU A 188 3.81 2.63 -11.52
CA LEU A 188 2.42 2.66 -11.03
C LEU A 188 1.66 1.38 -11.41
N ALA A 189 1.82 0.89 -12.64
CA ALA A 189 1.24 -0.37 -13.06
C ALA A 189 1.78 -1.56 -12.24
N MET A 190 3.09 -1.61 -12.01
CA MET A 190 3.72 -2.64 -11.19
C MET A 190 3.30 -2.55 -9.72
N ALA A 191 3.11 -1.36 -9.17
CA ALA A 191 2.60 -1.18 -7.81
C ALA A 191 1.19 -1.76 -7.65
N THR A 192 0.33 -1.58 -8.66
CA THR A 192 -1.00 -2.21 -8.69
C THR A 192 -0.90 -3.74 -8.72
N VAL A 193 -0.06 -4.28 -9.59
CA VAL A 193 0.17 -5.74 -9.67
C VAL A 193 0.78 -6.26 -8.37
N GLY A 194 1.73 -5.52 -7.77
CA GLY A 194 2.34 -5.85 -6.48
C GLY A 194 1.30 -5.94 -5.36
N LEU A 195 0.43 -4.94 -5.26
CA LEU A 195 -0.64 -4.90 -4.27
C LEU A 195 -1.61 -6.08 -4.42
N LEU A 196 -2.05 -6.35 -5.65
CA LEU A 196 -2.95 -7.47 -5.93
C LEU A 196 -2.26 -8.81 -5.64
N SER A 197 -1.04 -9.00 -6.11
CA SER A 197 -0.31 -10.26 -5.91
C SER A 197 0.02 -10.49 -4.44
N SER A 198 0.45 -9.48 -3.69
CA SER A 198 0.74 -9.62 -2.26
C SER A 198 -0.51 -10.00 -1.46
N THR A 199 -1.65 -9.45 -1.83
CA THR A 199 -2.92 -9.75 -1.19
C THR A 199 -3.39 -11.18 -1.50
N LEU A 200 -3.38 -11.57 -2.78
CA LEU A 200 -3.84 -12.89 -3.22
C LEU A 200 -2.86 -13.99 -2.81
N VAL A 201 -1.58 -13.83 -3.16
CA VAL A 201 -0.54 -14.82 -2.85
C VAL A 201 -0.32 -14.90 -1.34
N GLY A 202 -0.26 -13.76 -0.65
CA GLY A 202 -0.16 -13.71 0.80
C GLY A 202 -1.32 -14.43 1.49
N GLY A 203 -2.56 -14.21 1.01
CA GLY A 203 -3.75 -14.92 1.48
C GLY A 203 -3.62 -16.44 1.31
N VAL A 204 -3.22 -16.90 0.15
CA VAL A 204 -2.98 -18.33 -0.14
C VAL A 204 -1.88 -18.91 0.77
N VAL A 205 -0.77 -18.19 0.92
CA VAL A 205 0.34 -18.61 1.79
C VAL A 205 -0.13 -18.77 3.25
N VAL A 206 -0.93 -17.83 3.77
CA VAL A 206 -1.49 -17.92 5.12
C VAL A 206 -2.42 -19.13 5.27
N VAL A 207 -3.27 -19.40 4.28
CA VAL A 207 -4.17 -20.58 4.29
C VAL A 207 -3.35 -21.87 4.29
N LEU A 208 -2.33 -21.96 3.43
CA LEU A 208 -1.42 -23.12 3.36
C LEU A 208 -0.64 -23.28 4.68
N ALA A 209 -0.10 -22.21 5.23
CA ALA A 209 0.64 -22.24 6.49
C ALA A 209 -0.22 -22.72 7.66
N ARG A 210 -1.51 -22.33 7.69
CA ARG A 210 -2.48 -22.86 8.65
C ARG A 210 -2.75 -24.34 8.43
N ARG A 211 -2.96 -24.74 7.18
CA ARG A 211 -3.25 -26.14 6.82
C ARG A 211 -2.09 -27.07 7.15
N PHE A 212 -0.84 -26.62 6.98
CA PHE A 212 0.35 -27.38 7.30
C PHE A 212 0.83 -27.24 8.77
N GLY A 213 0.10 -26.48 9.59
CA GLY A 213 0.45 -26.29 11.00
C GLY A 213 1.71 -25.45 11.23
N TRP A 214 2.14 -24.65 10.24
CA TRP A 214 3.30 -23.76 10.38
C TRP A 214 3.02 -22.52 11.21
N LEU A 215 1.74 -22.15 11.34
CA LEU A 215 1.30 -21.07 12.22
C LEU A 215 0.79 -21.65 13.52
N ALA A 216 1.31 -21.15 14.65
CA ALA A 216 0.72 -21.43 15.95
C ALA A 216 -0.75 -20.99 15.95
N ALA A 217 -1.61 -21.77 16.61
CA ALA A 217 -3.00 -21.33 16.80
C ALA A 217 -2.99 -19.92 17.40
N ALA A 218 -3.74 -19.00 16.79
CA ALA A 218 -3.85 -17.66 17.33
C ALA A 218 -4.31 -17.77 18.79
N ALA A 219 -3.55 -17.21 19.71
CA ALA A 219 -3.99 -17.09 21.10
C ALA A 219 -5.38 -16.43 21.07
N PRO A 220 -6.34 -16.94 21.85
CA PRO A 220 -7.66 -16.30 21.93
C PRO A 220 -7.46 -14.81 22.26
N ALA A 221 -8.14 -13.96 21.52
CA ALA A 221 -8.10 -12.53 21.81
C ALA A 221 -8.48 -12.34 23.28
N PRO A 222 -7.74 -11.51 24.05
CA PRO A 222 -8.08 -11.26 25.44
C PRO A 222 -9.52 -10.77 25.47
N THR A 223 -10.36 -11.54 26.11
CA THR A 223 -11.76 -11.17 26.35
C THR A 223 -11.72 -9.90 27.19
N GLY A 224 -12.41 -8.85 26.75
CA GLY A 224 -12.34 -7.48 27.28
C GLY A 224 -12.60 -7.28 28.79
N GLY A 225 -12.51 -8.33 29.61
CA GLY A 225 -12.56 -8.28 31.06
C GLY A 225 -11.20 -8.22 31.77
N GLU A 226 -10.12 -8.66 31.10
CA GLU A 226 -8.79 -8.70 31.75
C GLU A 226 -7.99 -7.39 31.63
N ALA A 227 -8.38 -6.52 30.72
CA ALA A 227 -7.74 -5.20 30.59
C ALA A 227 -8.11 -4.23 31.74
N ALA A 228 -9.18 -4.51 32.50
CA ALA A 228 -9.63 -3.64 33.58
C ALA A 228 -8.98 -3.94 34.95
N THR A 229 -8.33 -5.07 35.11
CA THR A 229 -7.73 -5.48 36.40
C THR A 229 -6.21 -5.33 36.49
N ALA A 230 -5.53 -5.00 35.40
CA ALA A 230 -4.07 -4.80 35.41
C ALA A 230 -3.65 -3.32 35.63
N GLY A 231 -4.59 -2.43 35.99
CA GLY A 231 -4.36 -1.01 36.26
C GLY A 231 -4.87 -0.54 37.63
N ALA A 232 -5.06 -1.42 38.61
CA ALA A 232 -5.40 -1.06 39.98
C ALA A 232 -4.22 -1.31 40.92
#